data_5857ad8f386b859535d4c7d64ee31fa2
#
_entry.id   5857ad8f386b859535d4c7d64ee31fa2
#
_cell.length_a   1.000
_cell.length_b   1.000
_cell.length_c   1.000
_cell.angle_alpha   90.00
_cell.angle_beta   90.00
_cell.angle_gamma   90.00
#
_symmetry.space_group_name_H-M   'P 1'
#
loop_
_entity.id
_entity.type
_entity.pdbx_description
1 polymer ?
#
loop_
_entity_poly.entity_id
_entity_poly.type
_entity_poly.pdbx_seq_one_letter_code
_entity_poly.pdbx_strand_id
1 'polypeptide(L)'
;MWTIDDEKLIELAIKELETLSLIEKNSVEEGYVVRMPKAYPVYDLNYSENIQNIANWLSEEHKNIFPIGRNGMHRYNNQDHSMMTAIKSIRNILKNENNDIWTINVEEDYHEEASTNRLVPIPKT
;
A
#
# COMPACT_ATOMS: atom_id res chain seq x y z
N MET A 1 -6.13 -9.24 13.99
CA MET A 1 -6.33 -7.80 14.27
C MET A 1 -7.70 -7.26 13.84
N TRP A 2 -8.24 -7.55 12.67
CA TRP A 2 -9.53 -7.00 12.22
C TRP A 2 -10.74 -7.38 13.07
N THR A 3 -10.71 -8.52 13.75
CA THR A 3 -11.81 -9.09 14.55
C THR A 3 -11.60 -8.96 16.06
N ILE A 4 -10.51 -8.33 16.50
CA ILE A 4 -10.25 -8.10 17.91
C ILE A 4 -11.07 -6.88 18.36
N ASP A 5 -11.62 -6.94 19.58
CA ASP A 5 -12.36 -5.84 20.18
C ASP A 5 -11.47 -4.59 20.32
N ASP A 6 -12.05 -3.41 20.15
CA ASP A 6 -11.33 -2.14 20.18
C ASP A 6 -10.58 -1.94 21.50
N GLU A 7 -11.20 -2.25 22.61
CA GLU A 7 -10.58 -2.16 23.95
C GLU A 7 -9.32 -2.98 24.05
N LYS A 8 -9.34 -4.24 23.55
CA LYS A 8 -8.17 -5.11 23.56
C LYS A 8 -7.05 -4.65 22.64
N LEU A 9 -7.40 -4.00 21.50
CA LEU A 9 -6.40 -3.40 20.62
C LEU A 9 -5.74 -2.19 21.26
N ILE A 10 -6.51 -1.37 21.95
CA ILE A 10 -6.00 -0.21 22.68
C ILE A 10 -5.07 -0.66 23.81
N GLU A 11 -5.48 -1.66 24.62
CA GLU A 11 -4.64 -2.24 25.67
C GLU A 11 -3.32 -2.80 25.11
N LEU A 12 -3.39 -3.52 23.97
CA LEU A 12 -2.21 -4.04 23.30
C LEU A 12 -1.26 -2.92 22.88
N ALA A 13 -1.80 -1.89 22.21
CA ALA A 13 -1.02 -0.74 21.74
C ALA A 13 -0.35 0.00 22.91
N ILE A 14 -1.06 0.24 24.01
CA ILE A 14 -0.51 0.87 25.21
C ILE A 14 0.65 0.05 25.76
N LYS A 15 0.45 -1.26 25.93
CA LYS A 15 1.49 -2.17 26.43
C LYS A 15 2.75 -2.18 25.56
N GLU A 16 2.57 -2.19 24.24
CA GLU A 16 3.69 -2.17 23.30
C GLU A 16 4.44 -0.84 23.35
N LEU A 17 3.73 0.31 23.39
CA LEU A 17 4.32 1.64 23.49
C LEU A 17 5.08 1.84 24.82
N GLU A 18 4.54 1.35 25.93
CA GLU A 18 5.23 1.35 27.24
C GLU A 18 6.51 0.47 27.18
N THR A 19 6.43 -0.71 26.57
CA THR A 19 7.57 -1.63 26.41
C THR A 19 8.69 -1.00 25.58
N LEU A 20 8.32 -0.24 24.55
CA LEU A 20 9.26 0.50 23.71
C LEU A 20 9.74 1.82 24.36
N SER A 21 9.27 2.15 25.54
CA SER A 21 9.56 3.42 26.23
C SER A 21 9.20 4.67 25.42
N LEU A 22 8.18 4.57 24.58
CA LEU A 22 7.65 5.69 23.78
C LEU A 22 6.62 6.51 24.55
N ILE A 23 6.02 5.93 25.57
CA ILE A 23 5.09 6.59 26.50
C ILE A 23 5.43 6.19 27.95
N GLU A 24 5.04 7.04 28.90
CA GLU A 24 5.12 6.72 30.34
C GLU A 24 3.94 5.81 30.73
N LYS A 25 4.17 4.99 31.74
CA LYS A 25 3.12 4.12 32.27
C LYS A 25 1.94 4.93 32.78
N ASN A 26 0.74 4.53 32.40
CA ASN A 26 -0.53 5.20 32.74
C ASN A 26 -0.64 6.66 32.24
N SER A 27 0.11 7.04 31.20
CA SER A 27 0.01 8.39 30.61
C SER A 27 -1.09 8.51 29.53
N VAL A 28 -1.66 7.40 29.07
CA VAL A 28 -2.70 7.39 28.06
C VAL A 28 -4.06 7.69 28.70
N GLU A 29 -4.69 8.75 28.27
CA GLU A 29 -6.01 9.16 28.77
C GLU A 29 -7.14 8.51 27.95
N GLU A 30 -6.94 8.36 26.62
CA GLU A 30 -7.97 7.86 25.72
C GLU A 30 -7.35 7.21 24.48
N GLY A 31 -8.04 6.25 23.88
CA GLY A 31 -7.61 5.56 22.67
C GLY A 31 -8.78 5.27 21.72
N TYR A 32 -8.52 5.30 20.43
CA TYR A 32 -9.51 5.04 19.38
C TYR A 32 -8.98 4.05 18.37
N VAL A 33 -9.84 3.14 17.90
CA VAL A 33 -9.53 2.22 16.82
C VAL A 33 -10.30 2.63 15.57
N VAL A 34 -9.55 2.90 14.50
CA VAL A 34 -10.15 3.19 13.19
C VAL A 34 -9.78 2.08 12.21
N ARG A 35 -10.79 1.38 11.68
CA ARG A 35 -10.61 0.34 10.66
C ARG A 35 -10.94 0.89 9.28
N MET A 36 -9.94 0.93 8.42
CA MET A 36 -10.08 1.40 7.04
C MET A 36 -10.02 0.20 6.08
N PRO A 37 -11.16 -0.33 5.62
CA PRO A 37 -11.16 -1.42 4.66
C PRO A 37 -10.62 -0.94 3.30
N LYS A 38 -9.85 -1.80 2.61
CA LYS A 38 -9.29 -1.53 1.28
C LYS A 38 -8.41 -0.27 1.21
N ALA A 39 -7.75 0.10 2.30
CA ALA A 39 -6.87 1.27 2.35
C ALA A 39 -5.62 1.11 1.49
N TYR A 40 -5.11 -0.12 1.37
CA TYR A 40 -3.91 -0.45 0.63
C TYR A 40 -4.12 -1.65 -0.29
N PRO A 41 -3.45 -1.68 -1.47
CA PRO A 41 -3.35 -2.89 -2.27
C PRO A 41 -2.65 -3.99 -1.47
N VAL A 42 -3.08 -5.23 -1.64
CA VAL A 42 -2.41 -6.40 -1.06
C VAL A 42 -1.72 -7.15 -2.19
N TYR A 43 -0.42 -7.36 -2.05
CA TYR A 43 0.38 -8.10 -3.02
C TYR A 43 0.50 -9.54 -2.58
N ASP A 44 -0.02 -10.44 -3.39
CA ASP A 44 0.15 -11.88 -3.24
C ASP A 44 1.21 -12.41 -4.24
N LEU A 45 1.46 -13.71 -4.19
CA LEU A 45 2.46 -14.35 -5.06
C LEU A 45 2.15 -14.21 -6.56
N ASN A 46 0.89 -14.03 -6.92
CA ASN A 46 0.43 -13.93 -8.31
C ASN A 46 0.14 -12.47 -8.73
N TYR A 47 0.44 -11.50 -7.85
CA TYR A 47 0.10 -10.10 -8.06
C TYR A 47 0.56 -9.57 -9.42
N SER A 48 1.84 -9.74 -9.75
CA SER A 48 2.43 -9.19 -10.97
C SER A 48 1.78 -9.77 -12.22
N GLU A 49 1.54 -11.07 -12.25
CA GLU A 49 0.87 -11.74 -13.38
C GLU A 49 -0.58 -11.27 -13.51
N ASN A 50 -1.32 -11.21 -12.41
CA ASN A 50 -2.71 -10.77 -12.39
C ASN A 50 -2.86 -9.33 -12.87
N ILE A 51 -1.99 -8.42 -12.40
CA ILE A 51 -2.00 -7.01 -12.84
C ILE A 51 -1.65 -6.89 -14.32
N GLN A 52 -0.64 -7.61 -14.80
CA GLN A 52 -0.27 -7.57 -16.21
C GLN A 52 -1.41 -8.07 -17.11
N ASN A 53 -2.08 -9.15 -16.73
CA ASN A 53 -3.22 -9.69 -17.48
C ASN A 53 -4.38 -8.68 -17.52
N ILE A 54 -4.69 -8.02 -16.41
CA ILE A 54 -5.74 -6.98 -16.37
C ILE A 54 -5.34 -5.76 -17.21
N ALA A 55 -4.09 -5.30 -17.10
CA ALA A 55 -3.60 -4.16 -17.86
C ALA A 55 -3.65 -4.42 -19.37
N ASN A 56 -3.22 -5.60 -19.81
CA ASN A 56 -3.30 -6.02 -21.23
C ASN A 56 -4.75 -6.06 -21.70
N TRP A 57 -5.62 -6.73 -20.96
CA TRP A 57 -7.05 -6.82 -21.30
C TRP A 57 -7.70 -5.44 -21.39
N LEU A 58 -7.43 -4.53 -20.45
CA LEU A 58 -7.94 -3.16 -20.52
C LEU A 58 -7.44 -2.41 -21.75
N SER A 59 -6.17 -2.57 -22.11
CA SER A 59 -5.59 -1.89 -23.27
C SER A 59 -6.13 -2.39 -24.60
N GLU A 60 -6.50 -3.66 -24.68
CA GLU A 60 -7.00 -4.31 -25.89
C GLU A 60 -8.51 -4.08 -26.08
N GLU A 61 -9.29 -4.33 -25.03
CA GLU A 61 -10.75 -4.37 -25.10
C GLU A 61 -11.41 -3.05 -24.68
N HIS A 62 -10.74 -2.23 -23.87
CA HIS A 62 -11.31 -1.03 -23.25
C HIS A 62 -10.40 0.20 -23.40
N LYS A 63 -10.13 0.59 -24.65
CA LYS A 63 -9.21 1.70 -24.99
C LYS A 63 -9.60 3.08 -24.41
N ASN A 64 -10.78 3.21 -23.88
CA ASN A 64 -11.28 4.43 -23.22
C ASN A 64 -11.21 4.38 -21.70
N ILE A 65 -10.63 3.32 -21.10
CA ILE A 65 -10.43 3.18 -19.66
C ILE A 65 -8.95 3.33 -19.34
N PHE A 66 -8.63 4.29 -18.49
CA PHE A 66 -7.27 4.58 -18.06
C PHE A 66 -7.18 4.43 -16.55
N PRO A 67 -6.68 3.29 -16.04
CA PRO A 67 -6.48 3.10 -14.60
C PRO A 67 -5.34 3.99 -14.11
N ILE A 68 -5.61 4.82 -13.09
CA ILE A 68 -4.64 5.76 -12.53
C ILE A 68 -4.61 5.68 -11.01
N GLY A 69 -3.50 6.13 -10.42
CA GLY A 69 -3.33 6.23 -8.98
C GLY A 69 -3.20 4.88 -8.27
N ARG A 70 -3.23 4.92 -6.94
CA ARG A 70 -3.01 3.74 -6.10
C ARG A 70 -4.05 2.64 -6.32
N ASN A 71 -5.32 2.99 -6.20
CA ASN A 71 -6.40 2.00 -6.26
C ASN A 71 -6.72 1.59 -7.70
N GLY A 72 -6.71 2.54 -8.65
CA GLY A 72 -6.99 2.24 -10.06
C GLY A 72 -5.95 1.30 -10.68
N MET A 73 -4.69 1.44 -10.32
CA MET A 73 -3.61 0.58 -10.79
C MET A 73 -3.30 -0.59 -9.86
N HIS A 74 -3.99 -0.68 -8.72
CA HIS A 74 -3.68 -1.64 -7.65
C HIS A 74 -2.19 -1.67 -7.31
N ARG A 75 -1.58 -0.49 -7.12
CA ARG A 75 -0.15 -0.30 -6.91
C ARG A 75 0.12 0.64 -5.74
N TYR A 76 1.19 0.39 -4.99
CA TYR A 76 1.62 1.22 -3.86
C TYR A 76 2.15 2.59 -4.30
N ASN A 77 1.34 3.36 -4.98
CA ASN A 77 1.69 4.71 -5.41
C ASN A 77 1.54 5.71 -4.26
N ASN A 78 2.57 6.52 -4.05
CA ASN A 78 2.50 7.72 -3.23
C ASN A 78 1.71 8.81 -3.98
N GLN A 79 1.49 9.97 -3.35
CA GLN A 79 0.70 11.04 -3.94
C GLN A 79 1.29 11.55 -5.26
N ASP A 80 2.59 11.77 -5.30
CA ASP A 80 3.34 12.21 -6.49
C ASP A 80 3.23 11.20 -7.64
N HIS A 81 3.42 9.91 -7.37
CA HIS A 81 3.22 8.84 -8.36
C HIS A 81 1.79 8.82 -8.88
N SER A 82 0.81 8.91 -7.99
CA SER A 82 -0.61 8.93 -8.36
C SER A 82 -0.96 10.13 -9.24
N MET A 83 -0.44 11.31 -8.91
CA MET A 83 -0.59 12.53 -9.72
C MET A 83 0.10 12.38 -11.08
N MET A 84 1.31 11.81 -11.12
CA MET A 84 2.05 11.61 -12.36
C MET A 84 1.35 10.62 -13.31
N THR A 85 0.75 9.55 -12.79
CA THR A 85 -0.05 8.62 -13.61
C THR A 85 -1.21 9.35 -14.29
N ALA A 86 -1.91 10.25 -13.58
CA ALA A 86 -2.99 11.04 -14.13
C ALA A 86 -2.50 12.02 -15.21
N ILE A 87 -1.41 12.76 -14.93
CA ILE A 87 -0.84 13.72 -15.87
C ILE A 87 -0.42 13.03 -17.17
N LYS A 88 0.30 11.90 -17.09
CA LYS A 88 0.74 11.17 -18.27
C LYS A 88 -0.41 10.55 -19.04
N SER A 89 -1.42 10.01 -18.36
CA SER A 89 -2.63 9.51 -19.02
C SER A 89 -3.35 10.60 -19.81
N ILE A 90 -3.53 11.79 -19.22
CA ILE A 90 -4.14 12.93 -19.92
C ILE A 90 -3.29 13.39 -21.11
N ARG A 91 -1.96 13.39 -21.01
CA ARG A 91 -1.08 13.72 -22.13
C ARG A 91 -1.20 12.68 -23.26
N ASN A 92 -1.30 11.41 -22.94
CA ASN A 92 -1.55 10.36 -23.93
C ASN A 92 -2.87 10.61 -24.67
N ILE A 93 -3.94 10.97 -23.94
CA ILE A 93 -5.26 11.19 -24.52
C ILE A 93 -5.29 12.47 -25.38
N LEU A 94 -4.79 13.59 -24.87
CA LEU A 94 -4.96 14.90 -25.50
C LEU A 94 -3.87 15.22 -26.53
N LYS A 95 -2.67 14.67 -26.34
CA LYS A 95 -1.49 15.02 -27.17
C LYS A 95 -0.96 13.86 -27.98
N ASN A 96 -1.62 12.68 -27.92
CA ASN A 96 -1.13 11.46 -28.54
C ASN A 96 0.32 11.10 -28.13
N GLU A 97 0.70 11.46 -26.91
CA GLU A 97 1.95 10.98 -26.32
C GLU A 97 1.81 9.47 -26.01
N ASN A 98 2.89 8.73 -26.07
CA ASN A 98 2.91 7.30 -25.76
C ASN A 98 3.69 7.05 -24.46
N ASN A 99 3.23 7.66 -23.35
CA ASN A 99 3.84 7.43 -22.05
C ASN A 99 3.33 6.09 -21.49
N ASP A 100 4.24 5.23 -21.10
CA ASP A 100 3.88 4.05 -20.29
C ASP A 100 3.65 4.49 -18.83
N ILE A 101 2.39 4.47 -18.41
CA ILE A 101 2.00 4.85 -17.04
C ILE A 101 2.33 3.76 -16.02
N TRP A 102 2.53 2.52 -16.48
CA TRP A 102 2.86 1.40 -15.60
C TRP A 102 4.33 1.39 -15.17
N THR A 103 5.19 2.17 -15.82
CA THR A 103 6.59 2.37 -15.43
C THR A 103 6.77 3.46 -14.36
N ILE A 104 5.71 4.15 -13.96
CA ILE A 104 5.77 5.10 -12.86
C ILE A 104 5.81 4.31 -11.56
N ASN A 105 6.74 4.67 -10.66
CA ASN A 105 6.99 3.96 -9.42
C ASN A 105 7.41 2.49 -9.66
N VAL A 106 8.52 2.34 -10.34
CA VAL A 106 9.22 1.04 -10.53
C VAL A 106 10.21 0.72 -9.40
N GLU A 107 10.16 1.44 -8.28
CA GLU A 107 10.94 1.07 -7.11
C GLU A 107 10.40 -0.26 -6.58
N GLU A 108 10.99 -1.34 -7.06
CA GLU A 108 10.75 -2.71 -6.59
C GLU A 108 11.15 -2.89 -5.10
N ASP A 109 11.90 -1.93 -4.55
CA ASP A 109 12.41 -1.94 -3.18
C ASP A 109 11.33 -1.74 -2.10
N TYR A 110 10.10 -1.36 -2.47
CA TYR A 110 8.95 -1.37 -1.55
C TYR A 110 8.23 -2.72 -1.48
N HIS A 111 8.63 -3.67 -2.26
CA HIS A 111 8.30 -5.05 -1.98
C HIS A 111 9.10 -5.43 -0.73
N GLU A 112 8.43 -5.60 0.39
CA GLU A 112 8.97 -6.40 1.47
C GLU A 112 9.33 -7.76 0.84
N GLU A 113 10.53 -7.85 0.29
CA GLU A 113 11.17 -9.14 0.22
C GLU A 113 11.15 -9.61 1.66
N ALA A 114 10.23 -10.48 1.96
CA ALA A 114 10.35 -11.37 3.09
C ALA A 114 11.63 -12.19 2.82
N SER A 115 12.76 -11.50 2.93
CA SER A 115 14.05 -12.15 2.97
C SER A 115 14.00 -12.97 4.25
N THR A 116 13.74 -14.26 4.07
CA THR A 116 13.73 -15.31 5.09
C THR A 116 15.01 -15.35 5.92
N ASN A 117 15.87 -14.36 5.85
CA ASN A 117 17.20 -14.29 6.48
C ASN A 117 17.48 -13.06 7.34
N ARG A 118 16.50 -12.23 7.67
CA ARG A 118 16.66 -11.27 8.78
C ARG A 118 15.91 -11.76 10.00
N LEU A 119 16.50 -12.74 10.69
CA LEU A 119 16.25 -12.91 12.11
C LEU A 119 16.70 -11.62 12.80
N VAL A 120 15.75 -10.72 13.04
CA VAL A 120 15.97 -9.62 14.00
C VAL A 120 16.25 -10.30 15.34
N PRO A 121 17.40 -10.09 15.97
CA PRO A 121 17.65 -10.69 17.28
C PRO A 121 16.62 -10.12 18.27
N ILE A 122 15.74 -10.97 18.75
CA ILE A 122 14.84 -10.61 19.85
C ILE A 122 15.74 -10.40 21.08
N PRO A 123 15.74 -9.21 21.72
CA PRO A 123 16.48 -9.01 22.96
C PRO A 123 16.00 -10.03 23.98
N LYS A 124 16.91 -10.86 24.45
CA LYS A 124 16.64 -11.74 25.60
C LYS A 124 16.48 -10.85 26.83
N THR A 125 15.29 -10.85 27.42
CA THR A 125 15.01 -10.31 28.76
C THR A 125 15.82 -11.03 29.81
#